data_02f34e57a88c228acb2feb6007d6327a
#
_entry.id   02f34e57a88c228acb2feb6007d6327a
#
_cell.length_a   1.000
_cell.length_b   1.000
_cell.length_c   1.000
_cell.angle_alpha   90.00
_cell.angle_beta   90.00
_cell.angle_gamma   90.00
#
_symmetry.space_group_name_H-M   'P 1'
#
loop_
_entity.id
_entity.type
_entity.pdbx_description
1 polymer ?
#
loop_
_entity_poly.entity_id
_entity_poly.type
_entity_poly.pdbx_seq_one_letter_code
_entity_poly.pdbx_strand_id
1 'polypeptide(L)'
;ADGDVIVASADEHPDLFWALKGGKVGVGIVTEVTIAAVALSEVHGGGLFFAEEDIEPVLRAWLPWARSLPDAGNTSFAILRMPPEAPAPLHGATVLHVRWAYVDADATSVELAERSEALLAPLRAVAPVLIDAVSILPADRLGDIHAEPNEPVPIWEHGEFFDDIDDDYLDVILAAIGPGVDSPFTVIETRYLGGAMREAPASPSAIGGRDAGFSFLVVGIDIAGVTDAALRERGAALVAAVQPYVSAEVNANWVGDLTGEQWPRLWSPATAARLAEIRSSVDPERRFAF
;
A
#
# COMPACT_ATOMS: atom_id res chain seq x y z
N ALA A 1 -1.18 16.33 -28.13
CA ALA A 1 0.30 16.52 -28.09
C ALA A 1 0.79 17.75 -28.87
N ASP A 2 -0.15 18.59 -29.35
CA ASP A 2 0.09 19.82 -30.11
C ASP A 2 0.35 21.07 -29.25
N GLY A 3 0.19 20.96 -27.93
CA GLY A 3 0.44 22.02 -26.95
C GLY A 3 -0.83 22.69 -26.44
N ASP A 4 -1.99 22.25 -26.88
CA ASP A 4 -3.26 22.79 -26.40
C ASP A 4 -3.55 22.35 -24.96
N VAL A 5 -4.13 23.25 -24.18
CA VAL A 5 -4.67 22.96 -22.86
C VAL A 5 -6.09 22.45 -23.00
N ILE A 6 -6.33 21.24 -22.51
CA ILE A 6 -7.62 20.55 -22.61
C ILE A 6 -8.19 20.31 -21.21
N VAL A 7 -9.46 20.63 -21.01
CA VAL A 7 -10.20 20.23 -19.80
C VAL A 7 -10.81 18.84 -20.07
N ALA A 8 -10.54 17.90 -19.18
CA ALA A 8 -11.08 16.55 -19.24
C ALA A 8 -11.91 16.25 -17.99
N SER A 9 -13.14 15.80 -18.17
CA SER A 9 -14.09 15.45 -17.12
C SER A 9 -14.95 14.25 -17.55
N ALA A 10 -15.90 13.84 -16.72
CA ALA A 10 -16.85 12.78 -17.09
C ALA A 10 -17.72 13.17 -18.30
N ASP A 11 -17.98 14.48 -18.49
CA ASP A 11 -18.87 15.03 -19.53
C ASP A 11 -18.11 15.65 -20.70
N GLU A 12 -16.84 16.03 -20.50
CA GLU A 12 -15.99 16.65 -21.51
C GLU A 12 -14.71 15.82 -21.70
N HIS A 13 -14.44 15.34 -22.91
CA HIS A 13 -13.35 14.42 -23.22
C HIS A 13 -13.31 13.16 -22.31
N PRO A 14 -14.44 12.40 -22.18
CA PRO A 14 -14.58 11.34 -21.20
C PRO A 14 -13.55 10.20 -21.36
N ASP A 15 -13.12 9.90 -22.58
CA ASP A 15 -12.10 8.87 -22.82
C ASP A 15 -10.72 9.31 -22.30
N LEU A 16 -10.37 10.58 -22.53
CA LEU A 16 -9.13 11.15 -21.98
C LEU A 16 -9.18 11.19 -20.45
N PHE A 17 -10.32 11.61 -19.87
CA PHE A 17 -10.53 11.62 -18.44
C PHE A 17 -10.42 10.22 -17.81
N TRP A 18 -11.01 9.21 -18.49
CA TRP A 18 -10.87 7.81 -18.07
C TRP A 18 -9.40 7.35 -18.08
N ALA A 19 -8.67 7.66 -19.16
CA ALA A 19 -7.27 7.28 -19.32
C ALA A 19 -6.34 7.98 -18.29
N LEU A 20 -6.59 9.26 -17.97
CA LEU A 20 -5.83 10.02 -16.97
C LEU A 20 -5.96 9.40 -15.58
N LYS A 21 -7.09 8.75 -15.26
CA LYS A 21 -7.32 8.06 -13.98
C LYS A 21 -6.79 6.62 -14.02
N GLY A 22 -5.49 6.44 -13.99
CA GLY A 22 -4.80 5.14 -13.88
C GLY A 22 -4.08 4.66 -15.13
N GLY A 23 -4.22 5.34 -16.27
CA GLY A 23 -3.49 4.99 -17.50
C GLY A 23 -2.05 5.45 -17.53
N LYS A 24 -1.55 6.14 -16.51
CA LYS A 24 -0.18 6.63 -16.43
C LYS A 24 0.20 7.56 -17.59
N VAL A 25 1.28 7.25 -18.29
CA VAL A 25 1.91 8.06 -19.33
C VAL A 25 1.24 7.94 -20.70
N GLY A 26 1.54 8.86 -21.62
CA GLY A 26 1.18 8.75 -23.04
C GLY A 26 -0.11 9.46 -23.43
N VAL A 27 -0.74 10.21 -22.52
CA VAL A 27 -1.99 10.95 -22.81
C VAL A 27 -1.89 12.47 -22.60
N GLY A 28 -0.76 12.96 -22.08
CA GLY A 28 -0.52 14.38 -21.85
C GLY A 28 0.18 14.64 -20.52
N ILE A 29 0.35 15.94 -20.22
CA ILE A 29 0.88 16.43 -18.94
C ILE A 29 -0.26 17.09 -18.18
N VAL A 30 -0.56 16.58 -16.97
CA VAL A 30 -1.59 17.15 -16.10
C VAL A 30 -0.99 18.39 -15.41
N THR A 31 -1.59 19.56 -15.63
CA THR A 31 -1.17 20.84 -15.05
C THR A 31 -2.07 21.28 -13.90
N GLU A 32 -3.31 20.80 -13.86
CA GLU A 32 -4.28 21.11 -12.83
C GLU A 32 -5.21 19.93 -12.58
N VAL A 33 -5.58 19.70 -11.32
CA VAL A 33 -6.53 18.68 -10.91
C VAL A 33 -7.56 19.28 -9.97
N THR A 34 -8.84 19.09 -10.27
CA THR A 34 -9.96 19.37 -9.37
C THR A 34 -10.46 18.08 -8.76
N ILE A 35 -10.44 17.95 -7.44
CA ILE A 35 -10.93 16.79 -6.70
C ILE A 35 -12.05 17.17 -5.75
N ALA A 36 -13.01 16.27 -5.55
CA ALA A 36 -14.01 16.42 -4.51
C ALA A 36 -13.34 16.15 -3.15
N ALA A 37 -13.49 17.08 -2.21
CA ALA A 37 -13.04 16.87 -0.84
C ALA A 37 -14.08 16.06 -0.06
N VAL A 38 -13.61 15.17 0.81
CA VAL A 38 -14.43 14.48 1.80
C VAL A 38 -14.52 15.37 3.04
N ALA A 39 -15.73 15.54 3.60
CA ALA A 39 -15.93 16.29 4.84
C ALA A 39 -15.50 15.43 6.04
N LEU A 40 -14.20 15.26 6.20
CA LEU A 40 -13.59 14.48 7.27
C LEU A 40 -12.57 15.37 7.98
N SER A 41 -12.81 15.69 9.26
CA SER A 41 -11.91 16.53 10.07
C SER A 41 -10.94 15.70 10.90
N GLU A 42 -11.34 14.52 11.31
CA GLU A 42 -10.62 13.66 12.25
C GLU A 42 -10.66 12.19 11.80
N VAL A 43 -9.64 11.45 12.20
CA VAL A 43 -9.51 10.00 12.06
C VAL A 43 -9.05 9.45 13.41
N HIS A 44 -9.58 8.33 13.85
CA HIS A 44 -8.96 7.59 14.95
C HIS A 44 -7.97 6.60 14.36
N GLY A 45 -6.68 6.90 14.48
CA GLY A 45 -5.64 6.13 13.78
C GLY A 45 -4.27 6.25 14.41
N GLY A 46 -3.33 5.52 13.85
CA GLY A 46 -1.96 5.43 14.33
C GLY A 46 -1.39 4.03 14.14
N GLY A 47 -0.42 3.66 14.99
CA GLY A 47 0.22 2.35 14.94
C GLY A 47 0.36 1.69 16.29
N LEU A 48 0.25 0.37 16.31
CA LEU A 48 0.60 -0.49 17.41
C LEU A 48 1.92 -1.18 17.07
N PHE A 49 2.92 -1.01 17.92
CA PHE A 49 4.19 -1.71 17.77
C PHE A 49 4.25 -2.89 18.74
N PHE A 50 4.69 -4.03 18.25
CA PHE A 50 4.89 -5.24 19.03
C PHE A 50 6.36 -5.67 18.96
N ALA A 51 6.86 -6.25 20.05
CA ALA A 51 8.22 -6.75 20.13
C ALA A 51 8.45 -7.95 19.21
N GLU A 52 9.72 -8.27 18.94
CA GLU A 52 10.12 -9.33 18.02
C GLU A 52 9.48 -10.69 18.36
N GLU A 53 9.44 -11.06 19.62
CA GLU A 53 8.86 -12.32 20.12
C GLU A 53 7.34 -12.42 19.89
N ASP A 54 6.65 -11.30 19.73
CA ASP A 54 5.21 -11.21 19.56
C ASP A 54 4.78 -11.10 18.07
N ILE A 55 5.73 -11.02 17.15
CA ILE A 55 5.44 -10.84 15.71
C ILE A 55 4.53 -11.95 15.19
N GLU A 56 4.91 -13.22 15.35
CA GLU A 56 4.14 -14.34 14.80
C GLU A 56 2.72 -14.43 15.39
N PRO A 57 2.51 -14.46 16.72
CA PRO A 57 1.17 -14.57 17.27
C PRO A 57 0.26 -13.40 16.88
N VAL A 58 0.80 -12.17 16.78
CA VAL A 58 0.02 -11.00 16.37
C VAL A 58 -0.32 -11.06 14.88
N LEU A 59 0.59 -11.48 13.99
CA LEU A 59 0.30 -11.65 12.57
C LEU A 59 -0.81 -12.68 12.31
N ARG A 60 -0.76 -13.84 12.99
CA ARG A 60 -1.78 -14.87 12.84
C ARG A 60 -3.15 -14.40 13.34
N ALA A 61 -3.18 -13.53 14.35
CA ALA A 61 -4.41 -12.90 14.81
C ALA A 61 -4.89 -11.77 13.90
N TRP A 62 -3.94 -11.02 13.29
CA TRP A 62 -4.24 -9.88 12.42
C TRP A 62 -5.05 -10.29 11.18
N LEU A 63 -4.71 -11.39 10.53
CA LEU A 63 -5.36 -11.79 9.27
C LEU A 63 -6.87 -12.02 9.40
N PRO A 64 -7.40 -12.87 10.30
CA PRO A 64 -8.84 -13.02 10.49
C PRO A 64 -9.48 -11.75 11.05
N TRP A 65 -8.78 -10.98 11.89
CA TRP A 65 -9.26 -9.71 12.41
C TRP A 65 -9.43 -8.67 11.29
N ALA A 66 -8.45 -8.49 10.42
CA ALA A 66 -8.51 -7.55 9.30
C ALA A 66 -9.70 -7.84 8.38
N ARG A 67 -9.98 -9.12 8.10
CA ARG A 67 -11.14 -9.55 7.30
C ARG A 67 -12.49 -9.29 7.98
N SER A 68 -12.53 -9.16 9.29
CA SER A 68 -13.75 -8.88 10.06
C SER A 68 -14.09 -7.41 10.19
N LEU A 69 -13.20 -6.51 9.71
CA LEU A 69 -13.37 -5.08 9.85
C LEU A 69 -14.53 -4.54 8.99
N PRO A 70 -15.26 -3.54 9.49
CA PRO A 70 -16.21 -2.79 8.67
C PRO A 70 -15.47 -1.93 7.63
N ASP A 71 -16.17 -1.47 6.61
CA ASP A 71 -15.61 -0.62 5.54
C ASP A 71 -14.97 0.68 6.04
N ALA A 72 -15.38 1.15 7.21
CA ALA A 72 -14.80 2.32 7.86
C ALA A 72 -13.41 2.08 8.48
N GLY A 73 -13.00 0.82 8.63
CA GLY A 73 -11.71 0.42 9.19
C GLY A 73 -10.69 0.05 8.10
N ASN A 74 -9.48 0.59 8.23
CA ASN A 74 -8.37 0.24 7.34
C ASN A 74 -7.15 -0.16 8.15
N THR A 75 -6.43 -1.19 7.70
CA THR A 75 -5.26 -1.72 8.40
C THR A 75 -4.21 -2.26 7.46
N SER A 76 -2.97 -2.20 7.92
CA SER A 76 -1.83 -2.91 7.36
C SER A 76 -0.94 -3.43 8.47
N PHE A 77 -0.08 -4.37 8.16
CA PHE A 77 1.08 -4.66 9.00
C PHE A 77 2.38 -4.41 8.25
N ALA A 78 3.42 -4.05 8.98
CA ALA A 78 4.79 -4.01 8.50
C ALA A 78 5.71 -4.64 9.53
N ILE A 79 6.53 -5.62 9.12
CA ILE A 79 7.68 -6.03 9.90
C ILE A 79 8.83 -5.10 9.54
N LEU A 80 9.37 -4.41 10.55
CA LEU A 80 10.39 -3.38 10.38
C LEU A 80 11.69 -3.81 11.07
N ARG A 81 12.81 -3.68 10.37
CA ARG A 81 14.14 -3.74 10.97
C ARG A 81 14.63 -2.33 11.22
N MET A 82 14.58 -1.92 12.46
CA MET A 82 14.92 -0.56 12.84
C MET A 82 16.43 -0.35 12.85
N PRO A 83 16.91 0.82 12.39
CA PRO A 83 18.34 1.11 12.43
C PRO A 83 18.85 1.29 13.86
N PRO A 84 20.17 1.14 14.08
CA PRO A 84 20.77 1.35 15.40
C PRO A 84 20.55 2.77 15.95
N GLU A 85 20.30 3.75 15.11
CA GLU A 85 20.06 5.15 15.47
C GLU A 85 18.61 5.44 15.89
N ALA A 86 17.71 4.47 15.70
CA ALA A 86 16.31 4.64 16.10
C ALA A 86 16.22 4.88 17.63
N PRO A 87 15.29 5.71 18.10
CA PRO A 87 15.12 5.95 19.52
C PRO A 87 14.62 4.69 20.25
N ALA A 88 14.99 4.55 21.53
CA ALA A 88 14.43 3.49 22.37
C ALA A 88 12.89 3.61 22.44
N PRO A 89 12.16 2.49 22.45
CA PRO A 89 12.62 1.10 22.52
C PRO A 89 12.93 0.43 21.18
N LEU A 90 12.93 1.17 20.06
CA LEU A 90 13.07 0.63 18.71
C LEU A 90 14.52 0.46 18.23
N HIS A 91 15.51 0.89 19.01
CA HIS A 91 16.94 0.88 18.68
C HIS A 91 17.43 -0.50 18.22
N GLY A 92 17.74 -0.66 16.94
CA GLY A 92 18.24 -1.91 16.35
C GLY A 92 17.28 -3.10 16.42
N ALA A 93 16.02 -2.87 16.78
CA ALA A 93 15.02 -3.92 16.98
C ALA A 93 14.37 -4.36 15.67
N THR A 94 13.94 -5.63 15.62
CA THR A 94 12.92 -6.09 14.69
C THR A 94 11.57 -5.97 15.38
N VAL A 95 10.60 -5.30 14.76
CA VAL A 95 9.29 -5.04 15.36
C VAL A 95 8.19 -5.27 14.35
N LEU A 96 7.00 -5.61 14.83
CA LEU A 96 5.77 -5.56 14.04
C LEU A 96 5.09 -4.22 14.30
N HIS A 97 4.79 -3.49 13.23
CA HIS A 97 3.98 -2.28 13.24
C HIS A 97 2.63 -2.57 12.58
N VAL A 98 1.58 -2.68 13.37
CA VAL A 98 0.21 -2.76 12.86
C VAL A 98 -0.35 -1.34 12.77
N ARG A 99 -0.66 -0.91 11.56
CA ARG A 99 -1.22 0.40 11.27
C ARG A 99 -2.73 0.32 11.24
N TRP A 100 -3.37 1.36 11.71
CA TRP A 100 -4.81 1.44 11.87
C TRP A 100 -5.35 2.81 11.50
N ALA A 101 -6.48 2.84 10.82
CA ALA A 101 -7.29 4.03 10.61
C ALA A 101 -8.77 3.65 10.67
N TYR A 102 -9.55 4.42 11.40
CA TYR A 102 -11.01 4.31 11.46
C TYR A 102 -11.64 5.67 11.23
N VAL A 103 -12.62 5.73 10.36
CA VAL A 103 -13.30 6.95 9.97
C VAL A 103 -14.81 6.82 10.16
N ASP A 104 -15.45 7.88 10.68
CA ASP A 104 -16.89 8.02 10.77
C ASP A 104 -17.21 9.51 10.79
N ALA A 105 -17.62 10.05 9.64
CA ALA A 105 -17.84 11.49 9.47
C ALA A 105 -19.03 12.05 10.30
N ASP A 106 -19.91 11.17 10.74
CA ASP A 106 -21.11 11.56 11.52
C ASP A 106 -20.90 11.40 13.04
N ALA A 107 -19.77 10.80 13.46
CA ALA A 107 -19.48 10.58 14.87
C ALA A 107 -18.77 11.80 15.50
N THR A 108 -19.03 12.02 16.79
CA THR A 108 -18.18 12.89 17.61
C THR A 108 -16.81 12.22 17.84
N SER A 109 -15.78 13.00 18.20
CA SER A 109 -14.43 12.46 18.49
C SER A 109 -14.45 11.36 19.56
N VAL A 110 -15.34 11.48 20.55
CA VAL A 110 -15.51 10.47 21.62
C VAL A 110 -16.11 9.18 21.06
N GLU A 111 -17.21 9.27 20.31
CA GLU A 111 -17.83 8.11 19.67
C GLU A 111 -16.92 7.44 18.67
N LEU A 112 -16.16 8.23 17.88
CA LEU A 112 -15.17 7.75 16.94
C LEU A 112 -14.10 6.91 17.66
N ALA A 113 -13.54 7.42 18.74
CA ALA A 113 -12.57 6.72 19.57
C ALA A 113 -13.15 5.45 20.20
N GLU A 114 -14.34 5.52 20.81
CA GLU A 114 -14.99 4.37 21.46
C GLU A 114 -15.26 3.22 20.47
N ARG A 115 -15.80 3.52 19.28
CA ARG A 115 -16.05 2.53 18.24
C ARG A 115 -14.77 1.90 17.71
N SER A 116 -13.76 2.72 17.47
CA SER A 116 -12.46 2.29 16.99
C SER A 116 -11.73 1.41 18.02
N GLU A 117 -11.72 1.80 19.29
CA GLU A 117 -11.08 1.02 20.36
C GLU A 117 -11.77 -0.34 20.56
N ALA A 118 -13.09 -0.41 20.40
CA ALA A 118 -13.80 -1.69 20.43
C ALA A 118 -13.35 -2.65 19.31
N LEU A 119 -13.02 -2.12 18.12
CA LEU A 119 -12.48 -2.90 17.01
C LEU A 119 -11.02 -3.34 17.26
N LEU A 120 -10.21 -2.50 17.90
CA LEU A 120 -8.80 -2.80 18.21
C LEU A 120 -8.62 -3.74 19.41
N ALA A 121 -9.58 -3.80 20.33
CA ALA A 121 -9.47 -4.56 21.57
C ALA A 121 -9.05 -6.03 21.38
N PRO A 122 -9.57 -6.81 20.39
CA PRO A 122 -9.12 -8.17 20.16
C PRO A 122 -7.64 -8.27 19.81
N LEU A 123 -7.12 -7.36 18.99
CA LEU A 123 -5.71 -7.37 18.59
C LEU A 123 -4.79 -6.96 19.74
N ARG A 124 -5.17 -5.95 20.52
CA ARG A 124 -4.44 -5.52 21.75
C ARG A 124 -4.37 -6.60 22.82
N ALA A 125 -5.31 -7.55 22.81
CA ALA A 125 -5.34 -8.66 23.77
C ALA A 125 -4.39 -9.82 23.42
N VAL A 126 -3.81 -9.83 22.20
CA VAL A 126 -2.93 -10.92 21.74
C VAL A 126 -1.58 -10.90 22.45
N ALA A 127 -0.97 -9.72 22.55
CA ALA A 127 0.36 -9.55 23.11
C ALA A 127 0.54 -8.15 23.73
N PRO A 128 1.56 -7.93 24.59
CA PRO A 128 1.89 -6.61 25.09
C PRO A 128 2.22 -5.63 23.95
N VAL A 129 1.58 -4.47 23.95
CA VAL A 129 1.89 -3.40 22.99
C VAL A 129 3.13 -2.65 23.45
N LEU A 130 4.19 -2.66 22.65
CA LEU A 130 5.46 -1.98 22.93
C LEU A 130 5.32 -0.45 22.84
N ILE A 131 4.66 0.03 21.78
CA ILE A 131 4.30 1.45 21.59
C ILE A 131 2.88 1.49 21.05
N ASP A 132 2.03 2.27 21.70
CA ASP A 132 0.68 2.58 21.27
C ASP A 132 0.61 4.05 20.85
N ALA A 133 0.54 4.26 19.53
CA ALA A 133 0.46 5.59 18.94
C ALA A 133 -0.96 5.87 18.36
N VAL A 134 -1.94 5.03 18.68
CA VAL A 134 -3.31 5.21 18.19
C VAL A 134 -4.00 6.33 18.98
N SER A 135 -4.56 7.30 18.27
CA SER A 135 -5.23 8.46 18.85
C SER A 135 -6.17 9.13 17.85
N ILE A 136 -6.92 10.13 18.30
CA ILE A 136 -7.59 11.05 17.37
C ILE A 136 -6.53 11.90 16.67
N LEU A 137 -6.51 11.83 15.34
CA LEU A 137 -5.63 12.59 14.46
C LEU A 137 -6.46 13.54 13.60
N PRO A 138 -6.05 14.80 13.46
CA PRO A 138 -6.58 15.67 12.41
C PRO A 138 -6.33 15.05 11.02
N ALA A 139 -7.25 15.26 10.08
CA ALA A 139 -7.15 14.66 8.73
C ALA A 139 -5.89 15.07 7.95
N ASP A 140 -5.27 16.21 8.28
CA ASP A 140 -4.00 16.65 7.72
C ASP A 140 -2.76 15.96 8.32
N ARG A 141 -2.95 15.10 9.35
CA ARG A 141 -1.92 14.32 10.03
C ARG A 141 -1.97 12.82 9.69
N LEU A 142 -2.68 12.43 8.63
CA LEU A 142 -2.77 11.00 8.21
C LEU A 142 -1.41 10.35 7.93
N GLY A 143 -0.41 11.12 7.51
CA GLY A 143 0.96 10.65 7.31
C GLY A 143 1.61 10.06 8.57
N ASP A 144 1.17 10.49 9.77
CA ASP A 144 1.71 10.00 11.04
C ASP A 144 1.38 8.53 11.31
N ILE A 145 0.32 7.99 10.66
CA ILE A 145 -0.07 6.57 10.78
C ILE A 145 1.05 5.65 10.26
N HIS A 146 1.71 6.03 9.17
CA HIS A 146 2.81 5.28 8.58
C HIS A 146 4.16 5.63 9.19
N ALA A 147 4.33 6.86 9.68
CA ALA A 147 5.57 7.36 10.27
C ALA A 147 6.80 7.14 9.35
N GLU A 148 6.60 7.34 8.03
CA GLU A 148 7.64 7.13 7.04
C GLU A 148 8.72 8.24 7.10
N PRO A 149 10.00 7.92 6.78
CA PRO A 149 11.05 8.92 6.67
C PRO A 149 10.71 9.97 5.62
N ASN A 150 11.04 11.24 5.91
CA ASN A 150 10.84 12.35 4.95
C ASN A 150 12.09 12.62 4.09
N GLU A 151 13.23 12.04 4.43
CA GLU A 151 14.47 12.23 3.69
C GLU A 151 14.60 11.16 2.59
N PRO A 152 15.00 11.55 1.35
CA PRO A 152 15.25 10.59 0.29
C PRO A 152 16.37 9.62 0.65
N VAL A 153 16.14 8.34 0.47
CA VAL A 153 17.13 7.29 0.64
C VAL A 153 17.15 6.37 -0.59
N PRO A 154 18.33 5.88 -1.02
CA PRO A 154 18.37 4.86 -2.05
C PRO A 154 17.69 3.59 -1.56
N ILE A 155 16.68 3.13 -2.29
CA ILE A 155 15.95 1.91 -1.96
C ILE A 155 15.95 0.95 -3.15
N TRP A 156 15.89 -0.34 -2.83
CA TRP A 156 15.37 -1.37 -3.71
C TRP A 156 13.98 -1.73 -3.19
N GLU A 157 13.01 -1.81 -4.09
CA GLU A 157 11.64 -2.17 -3.71
C GLU A 157 10.99 -3.08 -4.75
N HIS A 158 10.03 -3.87 -4.29
CA HIS A 158 9.15 -4.65 -5.14
C HIS A 158 7.75 -4.71 -4.51
N GLY A 159 6.74 -4.41 -5.31
CA GLY A 159 5.35 -4.44 -4.89
C GLY A 159 4.51 -5.41 -5.73
N GLU A 160 3.53 -6.03 -5.10
CA GLU A 160 2.55 -6.91 -5.73
C GLU A 160 1.16 -6.71 -5.15
N PHE A 161 0.15 -7.19 -5.88
CA PHE A 161 -1.20 -7.34 -5.40
C PHE A 161 -1.58 -8.82 -5.30
N PHE A 162 -2.33 -9.18 -4.28
CA PHE A 162 -2.77 -10.54 -4.00
C PHE A 162 -4.29 -10.60 -3.95
N ASP A 163 -4.88 -11.64 -4.52
CA ASP A 163 -6.33 -11.84 -4.46
C ASP A 163 -6.76 -12.20 -3.03
N ASP A 164 -6.02 -13.09 -2.39
CA ASP A 164 -6.16 -13.48 -1.00
C ASP A 164 -4.83 -14.01 -0.45
N ILE A 165 -4.71 -14.11 0.87
CA ILE A 165 -3.55 -14.64 1.59
C ILE A 165 -4.03 -15.57 2.72
N ASP A 166 -3.17 -16.45 3.20
CA ASP A 166 -3.45 -17.41 4.26
C ASP A 166 -2.27 -17.55 5.24
N ASP A 167 -2.33 -18.52 6.12
CA ASP A 167 -1.24 -18.78 7.08
C ASP A 167 0.06 -19.21 6.39
N ASP A 168 -0.01 -19.91 5.24
CA ASP A 168 1.19 -20.29 4.48
C ASP A 168 1.89 -19.06 3.91
N TYR A 169 1.13 -18.02 3.50
CA TYR A 169 1.71 -16.72 3.15
C TYR A 169 2.42 -16.07 4.34
N LEU A 170 1.81 -16.10 5.52
CA LEU A 170 2.45 -15.55 6.73
C LEU A 170 3.76 -16.29 7.06
N ASP A 171 3.82 -17.60 6.83
CA ASP A 171 5.06 -18.39 6.99
C ASP A 171 6.15 -17.93 6.01
N VAL A 172 5.79 -17.60 4.76
CA VAL A 172 6.74 -17.03 3.78
C VAL A 172 7.30 -15.70 4.28
N ILE A 173 6.45 -14.81 4.79
CA ILE A 173 6.89 -13.51 5.32
C ILE A 173 7.77 -13.68 6.56
N LEU A 174 7.38 -14.52 7.50
CA LEU A 174 8.16 -14.82 8.71
C LEU A 174 9.54 -15.43 8.37
N ALA A 175 9.61 -16.29 7.37
CA ALA A 175 10.88 -16.84 6.90
C ALA A 175 11.79 -15.78 6.22
N ALA A 176 11.21 -14.71 5.68
CA ALA A 176 11.95 -13.65 5.00
C ALA A 176 12.50 -12.57 5.95
N ILE A 177 11.75 -12.20 7.00
CA ILE A 177 12.08 -11.06 7.88
C ILE A 177 11.62 -11.26 9.35
N GLY A 178 11.13 -12.44 9.70
CA GLY A 178 10.60 -12.72 11.05
C GLY A 178 11.65 -12.78 12.14
N PRO A 179 11.25 -13.18 13.36
CA PRO A 179 12.11 -13.26 14.53
C PRO A 179 13.39 -14.08 14.29
N GLY A 180 14.54 -13.51 14.62
CA GLY A 180 15.84 -14.17 14.50
C GLY A 180 16.35 -14.36 13.06
N VAL A 181 15.63 -13.89 12.05
CA VAL A 181 16.04 -14.02 10.63
C VAL A 181 17.07 -12.95 10.28
N ASP A 182 18.21 -13.38 9.72
CA ASP A 182 19.16 -12.45 9.08
C ASP A 182 18.63 -12.05 7.70
N SER A 183 17.89 -10.94 7.66
CA SER A 183 17.22 -10.43 6.47
C SER A 183 17.95 -9.21 5.89
N PRO A 184 18.12 -9.10 4.57
CA PRO A 184 18.59 -7.87 3.93
C PRO A 184 17.48 -6.82 3.80
N PHE A 185 16.21 -7.20 4.03
CA PHE A 185 15.09 -6.29 3.91
C PHE A 185 14.94 -5.39 5.15
N THR A 186 14.58 -4.14 4.92
CA THR A 186 14.28 -3.18 5.98
C THR A 186 12.81 -3.25 6.36
N VAL A 187 11.93 -3.48 5.38
CA VAL A 187 10.48 -3.53 5.56
C VAL A 187 9.89 -4.64 4.69
N ILE A 188 8.98 -5.41 5.25
CA ILE A 188 7.96 -6.14 4.49
C ILE A 188 6.60 -5.71 5.02
N GLU A 189 5.76 -5.18 4.13
CA GLU A 189 4.44 -4.67 4.43
C GLU A 189 3.36 -5.43 3.67
N THR A 190 2.21 -5.63 4.33
CA THR A 190 0.98 -6.13 3.69
C THR A 190 -0.19 -5.26 4.15
N ARG A 191 -0.96 -4.72 3.19
CA ARG A 191 -2.17 -3.92 3.48
C ARG A 191 -3.42 -4.71 3.10
N TYR A 192 -4.42 -4.63 3.95
CA TYR A 192 -5.76 -5.12 3.62
C TYR A 192 -6.48 -4.09 2.75
N LEU A 193 -6.90 -4.50 1.56
CA LEU A 193 -7.60 -3.67 0.58
C LEU A 193 -9.10 -3.96 0.67
N GLY A 194 -9.75 -3.39 1.70
CA GLY A 194 -11.19 -3.54 1.94
C GLY A 194 -12.00 -2.29 1.61
N GLY A 195 -13.26 -2.29 2.00
CA GLY A 195 -14.16 -1.14 1.92
C GLY A 195 -14.33 -0.60 0.50
N ALA A 196 -14.38 0.72 0.38
CA ALA A 196 -14.58 1.42 -0.90
C ALA A 196 -13.50 1.15 -1.97
N MET A 197 -12.35 0.58 -1.61
CA MET A 197 -11.34 0.20 -2.60
C MET A 197 -11.80 -0.94 -3.51
N ARG A 198 -12.69 -1.80 -3.02
CA ARG A 198 -13.29 -2.92 -3.78
C ARG A 198 -14.50 -2.53 -4.60
N GLU A 199 -15.10 -1.38 -4.31
CA GLU A 199 -16.28 -0.92 -5.04
C GLU A 199 -15.91 -0.31 -6.39
N ALA A 200 -16.73 -0.58 -7.41
CA ALA A 200 -16.59 0.08 -8.68
C ALA A 200 -16.87 1.58 -8.52
N PRO A 201 -15.96 2.47 -8.95
CA PRO A 201 -16.18 3.90 -8.82
C PRO A 201 -17.35 4.36 -9.72
N ALA A 202 -18.11 5.35 -9.25
CA ALA A 202 -19.21 5.94 -10.01
C ALA A 202 -18.77 6.47 -11.41
N SER A 203 -17.52 6.98 -11.48
CA SER A 203 -16.88 7.35 -12.74
C SER A 203 -15.78 6.33 -13.07
N PRO A 204 -15.93 5.52 -14.13
CA PRO A 204 -14.94 4.51 -14.52
C PRO A 204 -13.53 5.08 -14.68
N SER A 205 -12.53 4.24 -14.47
CA SER A 205 -11.12 4.60 -14.55
C SER A 205 -10.30 3.47 -15.17
N ALA A 206 -9.07 3.77 -15.57
CA ALA A 206 -8.12 2.78 -16.09
C ALA A 206 -7.25 2.15 -14.97
N ILE A 207 -7.65 2.27 -13.72
CA ILE A 207 -6.88 1.69 -12.60
C ILE A 207 -6.99 0.16 -12.65
N GLY A 208 -5.84 -0.51 -12.69
CA GLY A 208 -5.75 -1.96 -12.53
C GLY A 208 -5.68 -2.41 -11.07
N GLY A 209 -5.95 -3.70 -10.82
CA GLY A 209 -5.77 -4.35 -9.53
C GLY A 209 -6.85 -4.02 -8.49
N ARG A 210 -8.05 -3.57 -8.89
CA ARG A 210 -9.14 -3.23 -7.95
C ARG A 210 -9.77 -4.43 -7.26
N ASP A 211 -9.67 -5.61 -7.86
CA ASP A 211 -10.27 -6.83 -7.30
C ASP A 211 -9.37 -7.51 -6.26
N ALA A 212 -8.14 -7.01 -6.09
CA ALA A 212 -7.21 -7.55 -5.12
C ALA A 212 -7.69 -7.34 -3.67
N GLY A 213 -7.43 -8.33 -2.82
CA GLY A 213 -7.74 -8.28 -1.39
C GLY A 213 -6.62 -7.69 -0.55
N PHE A 214 -5.38 -7.75 -1.05
CA PHE A 214 -4.20 -7.30 -0.34
C PHE A 214 -3.18 -6.68 -1.28
N SER A 215 -2.38 -5.73 -0.76
CA SER A 215 -1.15 -5.29 -1.41
C SER A 215 0.06 -5.66 -0.56
N PHE A 216 1.14 -5.97 -1.24
CA PHE A 216 2.43 -6.34 -0.67
C PHE A 216 3.49 -5.37 -1.12
N LEU A 217 4.39 -5.02 -0.22
CA LEU A 217 5.58 -4.22 -0.52
C LEU A 217 6.76 -4.75 0.28
N VAL A 218 7.88 -4.99 -0.38
CA VAL A 218 9.16 -5.24 0.26
C VAL A 218 10.14 -4.14 -0.10
N VAL A 219 10.85 -3.64 0.91
CA VAL A 219 11.85 -2.58 0.77
C VAL A 219 13.16 -3.02 1.40
N GLY A 220 14.25 -2.82 0.68
CA GLY A 220 15.61 -2.90 1.19
C GLY A 220 16.32 -1.56 0.99
N ILE A 221 17.02 -1.11 2.03
CA ILE A 221 17.81 0.10 1.98
C ILE A 221 19.27 -0.33 1.86
N ASP A 222 20.02 0.28 0.92
CA ASP A 222 21.47 0.09 0.82
C ASP A 222 22.15 0.80 2.01
N ILE A 223 22.38 0.02 3.06
CA ILE A 223 23.08 0.44 4.29
C ILE A 223 24.35 -0.38 4.45
N ALA A 224 25.26 0.07 5.28
CA ALA A 224 26.53 -0.61 5.55
C ALA A 224 26.32 -2.10 5.88
N GLY A 225 26.81 -2.99 5.01
CA GLY A 225 26.73 -4.44 5.15
C GLY A 225 25.64 -5.13 4.31
N VAL A 226 24.69 -4.40 3.76
CA VAL A 226 23.70 -4.93 2.80
C VAL A 226 24.10 -4.45 1.39
N THR A 227 24.31 -5.37 0.46
CA THR A 227 24.66 -5.03 -0.92
C THR A 227 23.42 -5.10 -1.81
N ASP A 228 23.39 -4.30 -2.88
CA ASP A 228 22.36 -4.37 -3.91
C ASP A 228 22.21 -5.79 -4.49
N ALA A 229 23.32 -6.52 -4.65
CA ALA A 229 23.31 -7.91 -5.11
C ALA A 229 22.56 -8.84 -4.13
N ALA A 230 22.80 -8.71 -2.83
CA ALA A 230 22.11 -9.51 -1.81
C ALA A 230 20.61 -9.18 -1.76
N LEU A 231 20.25 -7.90 -1.87
CA LEU A 231 18.84 -7.47 -1.96
C LEU A 231 18.16 -8.08 -3.18
N ARG A 232 18.77 -8.04 -4.36
CA ARG A 232 18.20 -8.61 -5.59
C ARG A 232 18.08 -10.12 -5.52
N GLU A 233 19.07 -10.84 -5.00
CA GLU A 233 19.03 -12.30 -4.87
C GLU A 233 17.93 -12.74 -3.89
N ARG A 234 17.90 -12.18 -2.69
CA ARG A 234 16.90 -12.51 -1.67
C ARG A 234 15.51 -12.01 -2.07
N GLY A 235 15.45 -10.86 -2.76
CA GLY A 235 14.22 -10.31 -3.34
C GLY A 235 13.62 -11.22 -4.39
N ALA A 236 14.42 -11.74 -5.32
CA ALA A 236 13.95 -12.70 -6.33
C ALA A 236 13.43 -13.99 -5.69
N ALA A 237 14.08 -14.49 -4.63
CA ALA A 237 13.62 -15.67 -3.89
C ALA A 237 12.27 -15.39 -3.19
N LEU A 238 12.11 -14.23 -2.55
CA LEU A 238 10.85 -13.84 -1.92
C LEU A 238 9.72 -13.66 -2.93
N VAL A 239 9.98 -12.96 -4.05
CA VAL A 239 9.01 -12.79 -5.15
C VAL A 239 8.54 -14.15 -5.69
N ALA A 240 9.47 -15.11 -5.88
CA ALA A 240 9.10 -16.45 -6.29
C ALA A 240 8.25 -17.20 -5.24
N ALA A 241 8.52 -16.99 -3.95
CA ALA A 241 7.76 -17.63 -2.87
C ALA A 241 6.34 -17.07 -2.72
N VAL A 242 6.12 -15.77 -2.99
CA VAL A 242 4.77 -15.16 -2.94
C VAL A 242 3.99 -15.32 -4.25
N GLN A 243 4.60 -15.86 -5.32
CA GLN A 243 3.98 -16.02 -6.63
C GLN A 243 2.60 -16.71 -6.61
N PRO A 244 2.33 -17.74 -5.76
CA PRO A 244 1.02 -18.38 -5.70
C PRO A 244 -0.15 -17.46 -5.32
N TYR A 245 0.12 -16.31 -4.69
CA TYR A 245 -0.88 -15.36 -4.20
C TYR A 245 -1.14 -14.20 -5.15
N VAL A 246 -0.27 -14.05 -6.16
CA VAL A 246 -0.23 -12.86 -7.05
C VAL A 246 -1.49 -12.76 -7.88
N SER A 247 -2.15 -11.59 -7.81
CA SER A 247 -3.33 -11.24 -8.62
C SER A 247 -3.03 -11.14 -10.11
N ALA A 248 -4.06 -11.27 -10.93
CA ALA A 248 -3.95 -11.10 -12.38
C ALA A 248 -3.52 -9.67 -12.78
N GLU A 249 -3.91 -8.67 -12.01
CA GLU A 249 -3.56 -7.27 -12.20
C GLU A 249 -2.84 -6.69 -10.98
N VAL A 250 -2.04 -5.65 -11.21
CA VAL A 250 -1.36 -4.89 -10.18
C VAL A 250 -1.50 -3.39 -10.43
N ASN A 251 -1.50 -2.59 -9.37
CA ASN A 251 -1.56 -1.14 -9.52
C ASN A 251 -0.19 -0.57 -9.91
N ALA A 252 -0.18 0.20 -11.00
CA ALA A 252 1.04 0.81 -11.54
C ALA A 252 1.78 1.77 -10.59
N ASN A 253 1.14 2.23 -9.50
CA ASN A 253 1.78 3.06 -8.47
C ASN A 253 2.39 2.22 -7.33
N TRP A 254 2.24 0.89 -7.37
CA TRP A 254 2.61 0.01 -6.27
C TRP A 254 3.76 -0.96 -6.60
N VAL A 255 4.14 -1.06 -7.85
CA VAL A 255 5.07 -2.11 -8.32
C VAL A 255 6.54 -1.83 -8.02
N GLY A 256 6.90 -0.63 -7.60
CA GLY A 256 8.31 -0.24 -7.47
C GLY A 256 8.98 -0.14 -8.85
N ASP A 257 10.18 -0.66 -8.97
CA ASP A 257 10.89 -0.79 -10.25
C ASP A 257 10.15 -1.80 -11.14
N LEU A 258 9.41 -1.28 -12.11
CA LEU A 258 8.56 -2.07 -13.00
C LEU A 258 9.39 -3.06 -13.82
N THR A 259 9.15 -4.34 -13.61
CA THR A 259 9.79 -5.41 -14.38
C THR A 259 9.05 -5.73 -15.68
N GLY A 260 9.72 -6.39 -16.63
CA GLY A 260 9.09 -6.87 -17.86
C GLY A 260 7.93 -7.86 -17.62
N GLU A 261 7.91 -8.54 -16.47
CA GLU A 261 6.87 -9.49 -16.09
C GLU A 261 5.63 -8.79 -15.51
N GLN A 262 5.82 -7.68 -14.80
CA GLN A 262 4.74 -6.89 -14.21
C GLN A 262 4.05 -6.00 -15.25
N TRP A 263 4.78 -5.53 -16.25
CA TRP A 263 4.25 -4.62 -17.27
C TRP A 263 2.93 -5.09 -17.92
N PRO A 264 2.79 -6.36 -18.38
CA PRO A 264 1.54 -6.85 -18.95
C PRO A 264 0.37 -6.94 -17.96
N ARG A 265 0.66 -6.89 -16.65
CA ARG A 265 -0.30 -7.02 -15.57
C ARG A 265 -0.81 -5.69 -15.01
N LEU A 266 -0.29 -4.55 -15.49
CA LEU A 266 -0.76 -3.23 -15.04
C LEU A 266 -2.22 -2.97 -15.39
N TRP A 267 -2.73 -3.60 -16.45
CA TRP A 267 -4.09 -3.45 -16.92
C TRP A 267 -4.60 -4.75 -17.53
N SER A 268 -5.91 -4.97 -17.45
CA SER A 268 -6.54 -6.04 -18.24
C SER A 268 -6.27 -5.84 -19.74
N PRO A 269 -6.32 -6.90 -20.56
CA PRO A 269 -6.15 -6.79 -22.00
C PRO A 269 -7.11 -5.77 -22.64
N ALA A 270 -8.36 -5.69 -22.16
CA ALA A 270 -9.35 -4.73 -22.64
C ALA A 270 -8.98 -3.28 -22.28
N THR A 271 -8.56 -3.04 -21.04
CA THR A 271 -8.09 -1.73 -20.56
C THR A 271 -6.82 -1.29 -21.32
N ALA A 272 -5.86 -2.19 -21.50
CA ALA A 272 -4.63 -1.92 -22.25
C ALA A 272 -4.91 -1.55 -23.72
N ALA A 273 -5.83 -2.27 -24.40
CA ALA A 273 -6.23 -1.98 -25.77
C ALA A 273 -6.88 -0.58 -25.86
N ARG A 274 -7.83 -0.27 -24.97
CA ARG A 274 -8.48 1.05 -24.95
C ARG A 274 -7.48 2.18 -24.68
N LEU A 275 -6.54 1.99 -23.74
CA LEU A 275 -5.47 2.96 -23.48
C LEU A 275 -4.60 3.19 -24.74
N ALA A 276 -4.28 2.13 -25.49
CA ALA A 276 -3.51 2.24 -26.73
C ALA A 276 -4.24 3.04 -27.80
N GLU A 277 -5.57 2.84 -27.96
CA GLU A 277 -6.41 3.62 -28.87
C GLU A 277 -6.44 5.09 -28.48
N ILE A 278 -6.69 5.41 -27.21
CA ILE A 278 -6.71 6.80 -26.72
C ILE A 278 -5.35 7.48 -26.91
N ARG A 279 -4.26 6.80 -26.54
CA ARG A 279 -2.89 7.32 -26.75
C ARG A 279 -2.62 7.62 -28.22
N SER A 280 -2.99 6.72 -29.12
CA SER A 280 -2.81 6.92 -30.56
C SER A 280 -3.62 8.09 -31.10
N SER A 281 -4.78 8.39 -30.49
CA SER A 281 -5.63 9.52 -30.88
C SER A 281 -5.08 10.86 -30.38
N VAL A 282 -4.61 10.93 -29.12
CA VAL A 282 -4.16 12.19 -28.50
C VAL A 282 -2.70 12.50 -28.76
N ASP A 283 -1.89 11.47 -29.02
CA ASP A 283 -0.44 11.59 -29.30
C ASP A 283 0.00 10.70 -30.49
N PRO A 284 -0.49 10.99 -31.71
CA PRO A 284 -0.16 10.20 -32.89
C PRO A 284 1.35 10.22 -33.23
N GLU A 285 2.07 11.25 -32.84
CA GLU A 285 3.51 11.36 -33.04
C GLU A 285 4.33 10.75 -31.88
N ARG A 286 3.67 10.20 -30.88
CA ARG A 286 4.30 9.55 -29.70
C ARG A 286 5.28 10.45 -28.94
N ARG A 287 4.91 11.72 -28.77
CA ARG A 287 5.74 12.71 -28.03
C ARG A 287 5.83 12.43 -26.53
N PHE A 288 4.80 11.74 -25.97
CA PHE A 288 4.73 11.30 -24.57
C PHE A 288 5.05 9.79 -24.40
N ALA A 289 5.58 9.13 -25.43
CA ALA A 289 6.03 7.75 -25.33
C ALA A 289 7.46 7.72 -24.78
N PHE A 290 7.69 6.90 -23.76
CA PHE A 290 8.99 6.63 -23.17
C PHE A 290 9.46 5.24 -23.57
#